data_9e73f9567d4dff5218ed46e53600c49f
#
_entry.id   9e73f9567d4dff5218ed46e53600c49f
#
_cell.length_a   1.000
_cell.length_b   1.000
_cell.length_c   1.000
_cell.angle_alpha   90.00
_cell.angle_beta   90.00
_cell.angle_gamma   90.00
#
_symmetry.space_group_name_H-M   'P 1'
#
loop_
_entity.id
_entity.type
_entity.pdbx_description
1 polymer ?
#
loop_
_entity_poly.entity_id
_entity_poly.type
_entity_poly.pdbx_seq_one_letter_code
_entity_poly.pdbx_strand_id
1 'polypeptide(L)'
;MSKIILTGDRPTGRLHVGHYVGSLRQRVQLQNSGAYDKVYIMIADAQALTDNAEHPEKVRKNIIEVALDYLACGLDPAKSTLFIQSMVPQLTELTFYYMNLVTVSRLQRNPTVKNEIKMRNFEASIPTGFFCYPISQAADITAFRATVVPVGEDQLPMLEQCKEIVHKFNSVYGETLVDPDIMLPQNDACLRLPGIDGKAKMSKSLGNCIYLSDEPEDIKKKVMSMYTDPDHVRVEDPGKIECNTVFTYLDAFSTEEHFAKFLPDYANLDELKAHYKRGGLGDVKVKKFLNNVLQDVLEPIRERRHYWEQRIPEVYEILRAGSKEAEAAAAATLHDVREAMRINYFDDEALMNQPYEKQH
;
A
#
# COMPACT_ATOMS: atom_id res chain seq x y z
N MET A 1 -1.18 -9.80 24.12
CA MET A 1 -1.53 -10.13 22.74
C MET A 1 -0.40 -9.58 21.87
N SER A 2 0.13 -10.37 20.96
CA SER A 2 1.20 -9.92 20.06
C SER A 2 0.71 -8.79 19.17
N LYS A 3 1.58 -7.78 18.96
CA LYS A 3 1.29 -6.65 18.07
C LYS A 3 1.82 -6.97 16.67
N ILE A 4 0.94 -7.22 15.75
CA ILE A 4 1.26 -7.69 14.39
C ILE A 4 0.74 -6.68 13.37
N ILE A 5 1.61 -6.26 12.46
CA ILE A 5 1.26 -5.43 11.31
C ILE A 5 1.15 -6.30 10.06
N LEU A 6 0.11 -6.06 9.27
CA LEU A 6 0.06 -6.47 7.85
C LEU A 6 -0.16 -5.24 6.97
N THR A 7 0.62 -5.16 5.91
CA THR A 7 0.45 -4.17 4.85
C THR A 7 1.01 -4.72 3.54
N GLY A 8 0.76 -4.08 2.41
CA GLY A 8 1.27 -4.53 1.13
C GLY A 8 0.81 -3.67 -0.05
N ASP A 9 1.30 -4.01 -1.23
CA ASP A 9 0.93 -3.36 -2.48
C ASP A 9 0.70 -4.39 -3.59
N ARG A 10 -0.17 -4.05 -4.54
CA ARG A 10 -0.39 -4.85 -5.74
C ARG A 10 0.74 -4.62 -6.75
N PRO A 11 1.36 -5.67 -7.33
CA PRO A 11 2.44 -5.53 -8.29
C PRO A 11 1.91 -5.17 -9.69
N THR A 12 1.33 -3.98 -9.82
CA THR A 12 0.78 -3.46 -11.08
C THR A 12 1.72 -2.50 -11.81
N GLY A 13 2.93 -2.33 -11.31
CA GLY A 13 4.01 -1.48 -11.86
C GLY A 13 4.96 -1.01 -10.76
N ARG A 14 6.05 -0.35 -11.13
CA ARG A 14 7.01 0.27 -10.20
C ARG A 14 6.31 1.22 -9.24
N LEU A 15 6.86 1.38 -8.04
CA LEU A 15 6.33 2.31 -7.05
C LEU A 15 6.82 3.75 -7.34
N HIS A 16 6.02 4.72 -6.97
CA HIS A 16 6.29 6.15 -7.18
C HIS A 16 6.33 6.90 -5.84
N VAL A 17 6.80 8.14 -5.87
CA VAL A 17 6.94 8.97 -4.66
C VAL A 17 5.64 9.12 -3.85
N GLY A 18 4.47 8.99 -4.49
CA GLY A 18 3.19 8.95 -3.79
C GLY A 18 3.03 7.71 -2.89
N HIS A 19 3.54 6.52 -3.31
CA HIS A 19 3.58 5.34 -2.44
C HIS A 19 4.58 5.53 -1.30
N TYR A 20 5.73 6.18 -1.58
CA TYR A 20 6.73 6.45 -0.57
C TYR A 20 6.16 7.30 0.57
N VAL A 21 5.59 8.44 0.24
CA VAL A 21 5.02 9.38 1.23
C VAL A 21 3.77 8.80 1.89
N GLY A 22 2.88 8.18 1.10
CA GLY A 22 1.60 7.69 1.59
C GLY A 22 1.68 6.42 2.43
N SER A 23 2.74 5.60 2.27
CA SER A 23 2.82 4.34 3.03
C SER A 23 4.24 3.83 3.31
N LEU A 24 5.16 3.79 2.34
CA LEU A 24 6.44 3.10 2.54
C LEU A 24 7.29 3.73 3.64
N ARG A 25 7.35 5.05 3.70
CA ARG A 25 8.06 5.79 4.76
C ARG A 25 7.53 5.41 6.15
N GLN A 26 6.21 5.34 6.31
CA GLN A 26 5.57 4.91 7.56
C GLN A 26 5.89 3.44 7.88
N ARG A 27 5.87 2.54 6.90
CA ARG A 27 6.21 1.12 7.09
C ARG A 27 7.63 0.95 7.62
N VAL A 28 8.60 1.68 7.07
CA VAL A 28 9.99 1.67 7.55
C VAL A 28 10.09 2.22 8.98
N GLN A 29 9.35 3.27 9.31
CA GLN A 29 9.29 3.81 10.67
C GLN A 29 8.70 2.78 11.65
N LEU A 30 7.60 2.14 11.29
CA LEU A 30 6.94 1.10 12.11
C LEU A 30 7.87 -0.10 12.33
N GLN A 31 8.52 -0.59 11.26
CA GLN A 31 9.53 -1.64 11.34
C GLN A 31 10.65 -1.31 12.33
N ASN A 32 11.14 -0.07 12.32
CA ASN A 32 12.28 0.36 13.13
C ASN A 32 11.88 0.84 14.53
N SER A 33 10.58 1.00 14.82
CA SER A 33 10.09 1.48 16.11
C SER A 33 10.31 0.50 17.27
N GLY A 34 10.45 -0.80 16.96
CA GLY A 34 10.49 -1.86 17.97
C GLY A 34 9.17 -2.05 18.73
N ALA A 35 8.09 -1.40 18.30
CA ALA A 35 6.78 -1.46 18.95
C ALA A 35 5.91 -2.65 18.54
N TYR A 36 6.35 -3.40 17.53
CA TYR A 36 5.61 -4.51 16.94
C TYR A 36 6.43 -5.79 16.96
N ASP A 37 5.79 -6.89 17.34
CA ASP A 37 6.43 -8.21 17.42
C ASP A 37 6.67 -8.80 16.03
N LYS A 38 5.82 -8.44 15.05
CA LYS A 38 5.90 -8.91 13.67
C LYS A 38 5.38 -7.89 12.68
N VAL A 39 6.07 -7.77 11.56
CA VAL A 39 5.67 -6.91 10.42
C VAL A 39 5.66 -7.74 9.16
N TYR A 40 4.48 -7.97 8.61
CA TYR A 40 4.26 -8.66 7.33
C TYR A 40 4.07 -7.64 6.21
N ILE A 41 4.87 -7.77 5.14
CA ILE A 41 4.82 -6.90 3.95
C ILE A 41 4.51 -7.77 2.74
N MET A 42 3.29 -7.66 2.26
CA MET A 42 2.75 -8.52 1.19
C MET A 42 2.93 -7.88 -0.19
N ILE A 43 3.35 -8.68 -1.16
CA ILE A 43 3.19 -8.37 -2.58
C ILE A 43 1.93 -9.10 -3.04
N ALA A 44 0.85 -8.35 -3.24
CA ALA A 44 -0.51 -8.86 -3.45
C ALA A 44 -0.76 -9.18 -4.93
N ASP A 45 -0.11 -10.23 -5.44
CA ASP A 45 -0.18 -10.64 -6.85
C ASP A 45 -1.53 -11.27 -7.21
N ALA A 46 -2.09 -12.13 -6.37
CA ALA A 46 -3.42 -12.70 -6.59
C ALA A 46 -4.49 -11.60 -6.60
N GLN A 47 -4.39 -10.62 -5.70
CA GLN A 47 -5.25 -9.45 -5.69
C GLN A 47 -5.09 -8.61 -6.97
N ALA A 48 -3.88 -8.49 -7.51
CA ALA A 48 -3.62 -7.76 -8.75
C ALA A 48 -4.26 -8.43 -9.97
N LEU A 49 -4.45 -9.75 -9.95
CA LEU A 49 -5.11 -10.48 -11.04
C LEU A 49 -6.60 -10.20 -11.14
N THR A 50 -7.25 -9.69 -10.10
CA THR A 50 -8.70 -9.40 -10.11
C THR A 50 -9.10 -8.39 -11.18
N ASP A 51 -8.17 -7.54 -11.61
CA ASP A 51 -8.35 -6.54 -12.67
C ASP A 51 -7.24 -6.57 -13.75
N ASN A 52 -6.38 -7.60 -13.74
CA ASN A 52 -5.32 -7.85 -14.73
C ASN A 52 -5.28 -9.33 -15.15
N ALA A 53 -6.42 -10.05 -15.11
CA ALA A 53 -6.47 -11.49 -15.41
C ALA A 53 -5.99 -11.82 -16.84
N GLU A 54 -6.23 -10.92 -17.79
CA GLU A 54 -5.81 -11.08 -19.20
C GLU A 54 -4.31 -10.76 -19.42
N HIS A 55 -3.63 -10.20 -18.41
CA HIS A 55 -2.24 -9.75 -18.49
C HIS A 55 -1.40 -10.26 -17.31
N PRO A 56 -1.33 -11.58 -17.06
CA PRO A 56 -0.61 -12.14 -15.92
C PRO A 56 0.91 -11.87 -15.99
N GLU A 57 1.46 -11.74 -17.20
CA GLU A 57 2.87 -11.38 -17.42
C GLU A 57 3.22 -10.00 -16.84
N LYS A 58 2.28 -9.06 -16.85
CA LYS A 58 2.44 -7.74 -16.23
C LYS A 58 2.59 -7.88 -14.71
N VAL A 59 1.72 -8.67 -14.07
CA VAL A 59 1.79 -8.93 -12.63
C VAL A 59 3.10 -9.63 -12.29
N ARG A 60 3.44 -10.72 -13.00
CA ARG A 60 4.68 -11.48 -12.82
C ARG A 60 5.93 -10.60 -12.91
N LYS A 61 6.02 -9.75 -13.93
CA LYS A 61 7.14 -8.83 -14.10
C LYS A 61 7.28 -7.83 -12.96
N ASN A 62 6.18 -7.38 -12.41
CA ASN A 62 6.19 -6.33 -11.40
C ASN A 62 6.37 -6.84 -9.96
N ILE A 63 6.39 -8.15 -9.71
CA ILE A 63 6.73 -8.69 -8.39
C ILE A 63 8.14 -8.25 -7.99
N ILE A 64 9.12 -8.45 -8.86
CA ILE A 64 10.50 -8.08 -8.57
C ILE A 64 10.68 -6.56 -8.50
N GLU A 65 9.98 -5.79 -9.33
CA GLU A 65 10.02 -4.33 -9.29
C GLU A 65 9.55 -3.78 -7.94
N VAL A 66 8.44 -4.32 -7.39
CA VAL A 66 7.92 -3.92 -6.07
C VAL A 66 8.86 -4.37 -4.94
N ALA A 67 9.41 -5.59 -5.03
CA ALA A 67 10.38 -6.08 -4.05
C ALA A 67 11.64 -5.20 -4.00
N LEU A 68 12.17 -4.80 -5.15
CA LEU A 68 13.30 -3.89 -5.25
C LEU A 68 12.98 -2.51 -4.64
N ASP A 69 11.79 -1.97 -4.90
CA ASP A 69 11.34 -0.71 -4.32
C ASP A 69 11.19 -0.81 -2.79
N TYR A 70 10.68 -1.93 -2.26
CA TYR A 70 10.59 -2.18 -0.83
C TYR A 70 11.96 -2.16 -0.15
N LEU A 71 12.90 -2.92 -0.66
CA LEU A 71 14.27 -3.01 -0.15
C LEU A 71 15.00 -1.66 -0.30
N ALA A 72 14.80 -0.99 -1.42
CA ALA A 72 15.36 0.34 -1.69
C ALA A 72 14.88 1.39 -0.69
N CYS A 73 13.59 1.35 -0.32
CA CYS A 73 13.04 2.26 0.69
C CYS A 73 13.53 1.97 2.11
N GLY A 74 14.17 0.82 2.35
CA GLY A 74 14.73 0.45 3.65
C GLY A 74 13.90 -0.55 4.45
N LEU A 75 12.97 -1.26 3.80
CA LEU A 75 12.38 -2.44 4.41
C LEU A 75 13.45 -3.53 4.53
N ASP A 76 13.70 -3.98 5.75
CA ASP A 76 14.77 -4.88 6.13
C ASP A 76 14.20 -6.30 6.31
N PRO A 77 14.63 -7.28 5.51
CA PRO A 77 14.13 -8.66 5.62
C PRO A 77 14.51 -9.35 6.95
N ALA A 78 15.46 -8.80 7.70
CA ALA A 78 15.76 -9.28 9.05
C ALA A 78 14.72 -8.83 10.10
N LYS A 79 13.94 -7.78 9.80
CA LYS A 79 12.95 -7.17 10.71
C LYS A 79 11.51 -7.36 10.22
N SER A 80 11.32 -7.50 8.93
CA SER A 80 10.01 -7.61 8.28
C SER A 80 9.97 -8.83 7.37
N THR A 81 8.85 -9.53 7.36
CA THR A 81 8.61 -10.68 6.48
C THR A 81 8.04 -10.20 5.16
N LEU A 82 8.87 -10.16 4.10
CA LEU A 82 8.46 -9.82 2.74
C LEU A 82 8.00 -11.10 2.03
N PHE A 83 6.76 -11.13 1.53
CA PHE A 83 6.22 -12.34 0.93
C PHE A 83 5.30 -12.06 -0.26
N ILE A 84 5.05 -13.10 -1.07
CA ILE A 84 4.15 -13.07 -2.23
C ILE A 84 2.82 -13.73 -1.82
N GLN A 85 1.71 -13.05 -2.04
CA GLN A 85 0.37 -13.50 -1.62
C GLN A 85 0.01 -14.88 -2.15
N SER A 86 0.24 -15.14 -3.44
CA SER A 86 -0.09 -16.43 -4.08
C SER A 86 0.73 -17.61 -3.56
N MET A 87 1.81 -17.36 -2.85
CA MET A 87 2.62 -18.40 -2.19
C MET A 87 2.05 -18.83 -0.83
N VAL A 88 0.90 -18.29 -0.44
CA VAL A 88 0.19 -18.61 0.82
C VAL A 88 -1.22 -19.11 0.44
N PRO A 89 -1.40 -20.37 0.05
CA PRO A 89 -2.67 -20.91 -0.45
C PRO A 89 -3.80 -20.86 0.57
N GLN A 90 -3.49 -20.82 1.86
CA GLN A 90 -4.44 -20.73 2.97
C GLN A 90 -5.35 -19.49 2.87
N LEU A 91 -4.85 -18.40 2.25
CA LEU A 91 -5.62 -17.17 2.02
C LEU A 91 -6.83 -17.42 1.12
N THR A 92 -6.67 -18.29 0.12
CA THR A 92 -7.75 -18.66 -0.80
C THR A 92 -8.83 -19.47 -0.09
N GLU A 93 -8.44 -20.40 0.79
CA GLU A 93 -9.38 -21.22 1.55
C GLU A 93 -10.17 -20.36 2.56
N LEU A 94 -9.48 -19.49 3.32
CA LEU A 94 -10.12 -18.52 4.21
C LEU A 94 -11.10 -17.61 3.46
N THR A 95 -10.72 -17.13 2.27
CA THR A 95 -11.60 -16.33 1.42
C THR A 95 -12.89 -17.07 1.11
N PHE A 96 -12.80 -18.36 0.75
CA PHE A 96 -13.98 -19.17 0.46
C PHE A 96 -14.89 -19.34 1.69
N TYR A 97 -14.33 -19.57 2.87
CA TYR A 97 -15.12 -19.65 4.10
C TYR A 97 -15.82 -18.33 4.43
N TYR A 98 -15.12 -17.21 4.27
CA TYR A 98 -15.69 -15.90 4.55
C TYR A 98 -16.77 -15.47 3.53
N MET A 99 -16.73 -15.98 2.29
CA MET A 99 -17.80 -15.77 1.32
C MET A 99 -19.17 -16.25 1.83
N ASN A 100 -19.21 -17.23 2.74
CA ASN A 100 -20.44 -17.71 3.34
C ASN A 100 -21.00 -16.79 4.44
N LEU A 101 -20.24 -15.78 4.87
CA LEU A 101 -20.61 -14.84 5.92
C LEU A 101 -21.02 -13.46 5.38
N VAL A 102 -20.81 -13.21 4.07
CA VAL A 102 -21.07 -11.93 3.41
C VAL A 102 -22.10 -12.06 2.31
N THR A 103 -23.07 -11.16 2.27
CA THR A 103 -24.07 -11.15 1.20
C THR A 103 -23.63 -10.32 0.00
N VAL A 104 -24.12 -10.69 -1.20
CA VAL A 104 -23.93 -9.89 -2.43
C VAL A 104 -24.35 -8.42 -2.22
N SER A 105 -25.52 -8.21 -1.58
CA SER A 105 -26.04 -6.87 -1.29
C SER A 105 -25.09 -6.05 -0.38
N ARG A 106 -24.35 -6.70 0.52
CA ARG A 106 -23.37 -6.01 1.37
C ARG A 106 -22.17 -5.54 0.54
N LEU A 107 -21.64 -6.39 -0.34
CA LEU A 107 -20.54 -6.03 -1.24
C LEU A 107 -20.94 -4.89 -2.19
N GLN A 108 -22.14 -4.93 -2.77
CA GLN A 108 -22.65 -3.87 -3.63
C GLN A 108 -22.76 -2.50 -2.92
N ARG A 109 -22.95 -2.48 -1.62
CA ARG A 109 -23.04 -1.25 -0.82
C ARG A 109 -21.68 -0.71 -0.36
N ASN A 110 -20.60 -1.48 -0.53
CA ASN A 110 -19.27 -1.00 -0.16
C ASN A 110 -18.88 0.20 -1.05
N PRO A 111 -18.60 1.39 -0.47
CA PRO A 111 -18.36 2.61 -1.25
C PRO A 111 -17.15 2.52 -2.18
N THR A 112 -16.08 1.87 -1.74
CA THR A 112 -14.85 1.71 -2.53
C THR A 112 -15.11 0.82 -3.74
N VAL A 113 -15.73 -0.35 -3.55
CA VAL A 113 -16.12 -1.25 -4.66
C VAL A 113 -17.02 -0.53 -5.66
N LYS A 114 -18.03 0.20 -5.18
CA LYS A 114 -18.95 0.95 -6.03
C LYS A 114 -18.24 2.02 -6.87
N ASN A 115 -17.32 2.76 -6.28
CA ASN A 115 -16.55 3.77 -6.99
C ASN A 115 -15.60 3.15 -8.02
N GLU A 116 -14.91 2.07 -7.67
CA GLU A 116 -13.98 1.38 -8.57
C GLU A 116 -14.69 0.73 -9.76
N ILE A 117 -15.90 0.15 -9.57
CA ILE A 117 -16.73 -0.38 -10.66
C ILE A 117 -17.00 0.71 -11.71
N LYS A 118 -17.38 1.93 -11.26
CA LYS A 118 -17.60 3.08 -12.15
C LYS A 118 -16.31 3.52 -12.86
N MET A 119 -15.23 3.67 -12.12
CA MET A 119 -13.94 4.14 -12.68
C MET A 119 -13.38 3.17 -13.73
N ARG A 120 -13.71 1.88 -13.63
CA ARG A 120 -13.22 0.83 -14.54
C ARG A 120 -14.21 0.46 -15.64
N ASN A 121 -15.38 1.11 -15.70
CA ASN A 121 -16.45 0.80 -16.64
C ASN A 121 -16.92 -0.67 -16.56
N PHE A 122 -16.91 -1.28 -15.36
CA PHE A 122 -17.38 -2.66 -15.13
C PHE A 122 -18.88 -2.77 -14.93
N GLU A 123 -19.65 -1.69 -15.06
CA GLU A 123 -21.09 -1.65 -14.74
C GLU A 123 -21.91 -2.73 -15.48
N ALA A 124 -21.55 -3.04 -16.73
CA ALA A 124 -22.25 -4.05 -17.54
C ALA A 124 -21.77 -5.49 -17.27
N SER A 125 -20.55 -5.67 -16.77
CA SER A 125 -19.95 -7.01 -16.57
C SER A 125 -18.86 -6.94 -15.50
N ILE A 126 -19.24 -7.21 -14.25
CA ILE A 126 -18.32 -7.16 -13.11
C ILE A 126 -17.62 -8.52 -12.99
N PRO A 127 -16.28 -8.61 -13.10
CA PRO A 127 -15.58 -9.86 -12.82
C PRO A 127 -15.82 -10.31 -11.36
N THR A 128 -16.13 -11.58 -11.15
CA THR A 128 -16.44 -12.09 -9.80
C THR A 128 -15.28 -11.91 -8.83
N GLY A 129 -14.05 -12.17 -9.27
CA GLY A 129 -12.86 -11.96 -8.42
C GLY A 129 -12.71 -10.50 -8.00
N PHE A 130 -12.97 -9.56 -8.93
CA PHE A 130 -12.98 -8.13 -8.60
C PHE A 130 -14.10 -7.78 -7.62
N PHE A 131 -15.28 -8.36 -7.77
CA PHE A 131 -16.41 -8.10 -6.87
C PHE A 131 -16.17 -8.64 -5.46
N CYS A 132 -15.48 -9.76 -5.34
CA CYS A 132 -15.21 -10.45 -4.07
C CYS A 132 -13.90 -10.03 -3.37
N TYR A 133 -13.07 -9.17 -3.97
CA TYR A 133 -11.77 -8.83 -3.37
C TYR A 133 -11.83 -8.27 -1.93
N PRO A 134 -12.90 -7.60 -1.45
CA PRO A 134 -12.97 -7.18 -0.06
C PRO A 134 -12.96 -8.35 0.93
N ILE A 135 -13.51 -9.49 0.52
CA ILE A 135 -13.50 -10.72 1.32
C ILE A 135 -12.09 -11.33 1.31
N SER A 136 -11.44 -11.36 0.15
CA SER A 136 -10.05 -11.79 0.04
C SER A 136 -9.10 -10.93 0.89
N GLN A 137 -9.30 -9.61 0.90
CA GLN A 137 -8.51 -8.70 1.74
C GLN A 137 -8.73 -8.97 3.24
N ALA A 138 -9.95 -9.32 3.66
CA ALA A 138 -10.21 -9.75 5.04
C ALA A 138 -9.47 -11.06 5.38
N ALA A 139 -9.39 -12.01 4.44
CA ALA A 139 -8.61 -13.23 4.61
C ALA A 139 -7.10 -12.92 4.73
N ASP A 140 -6.58 -12.02 3.90
CA ASP A 140 -5.18 -11.56 4.00
C ASP A 140 -4.87 -11.04 5.41
N ILE A 141 -5.75 -10.19 5.97
CA ILE A 141 -5.55 -9.55 7.27
C ILE A 141 -5.63 -10.57 8.42
N THR A 142 -6.67 -11.39 8.42
CA THR A 142 -6.96 -12.29 9.54
C THR A 142 -6.05 -13.51 9.57
N ALA A 143 -5.54 -13.98 8.42
CA ALA A 143 -4.62 -15.11 8.33
C ALA A 143 -3.36 -14.93 9.18
N PHE A 144 -2.89 -13.70 9.31
CA PHE A 144 -1.70 -13.36 10.09
C PHE A 144 -2.04 -12.84 11.49
N ARG A 145 -3.31 -12.87 11.90
CA ARG A 145 -3.78 -12.29 13.18
C ARG A 145 -3.32 -10.84 13.33
N ALA A 146 -3.34 -10.09 12.24
CA ALA A 146 -2.92 -8.69 12.24
C ALA A 146 -3.74 -7.90 13.25
N THR A 147 -3.05 -7.25 14.19
CA THR A 147 -3.68 -6.38 15.19
C THR A 147 -3.75 -4.94 14.73
N VAL A 148 -2.91 -4.56 13.76
CA VAL A 148 -2.86 -3.19 13.19
C VAL A 148 -2.66 -3.26 11.69
N VAL A 149 -3.46 -2.51 10.94
CA VAL A 149 -3.36 -2.39 9.49
C VAL A 149 -3.18 -0.92 9.11
N PRO A 150 -1.97 -0.51 8.70
CA PRO A 150 -1.71 0.83 8.18
C PRO A 150 -2.32 0.98 6.78
N VAL A 151 -3.25 1.92 6.61
CA VAL A 151 -3.96 2.14 5.34
C VAL A 151 -4.27 3.61 5.11
N GLY A 152 -4.46 3.99 3.83
CA GLY A 152 -5.05 5.27 3.47
C GLY A 152 -6.56 5.29 3.73
N GLU A 153 -7.15 6.50 3.78
CA GLU A 153 -8.59 6.70 4.03
C GLU A 153 -9.50 5.95 3.03
N ASP A 154 -9.06 5.79 1.79
CA ASP A 154 -9.80 5.07 0.75
C ASP A 154 -9.97 3.57 1.05
N GLN A 155 -9.19 3.03 1.99
CA GLN A 155 -9.27 1.64 2.46
C GLN A 155 -10.14 1.44 3.70
N LEU A 156 -10.63 2.52 4.33
CA LEU A 156 -11.50 2.41 5.51
C LEU A 156 -12.70 1.48 5.30
N PRO A 157 -13.48 1.57 4.19
CA PRO A 157 -14.62 0.68 3.96
C PRO A 157 -14.22 -0.80 3.82
N MET A 158 -12.96 -1.08 3.44
CA MET A 158 -12.43 -2.46 3.37
C MET A 158 -12.15 -3.00 4.76
N LEU A 159 -11.55 -2.19 5.62
CA LEU A 159 -11.26 -2.57 7.01
C LEU A 159 -12.55 -2.73 7.83
N GLU A 160 -13.55 -1.87 7.61
CA GLU A 160 -14.87 -2.05 8.20
C GLU A 160 -15.51 -3.37 7.77
N GLN A 161 -15.40 -3.71 6.48
CA GLN A 161 -15.87 -5.00 5.96
C GLN A 161 -15.12 -6.18 6.60
N CYS A 162 -13.80 -6.05 6.81
CA CYS A 162 -13.00 -7.05 7.51
C CYS A 162 -13.50 -7.25 8.96
N LYS A 163 -13.71 -6.16 9.71
CA LYS A 163 -14.25 -6.21 11.08
C LYS A 163 -15.62 -6.88 11.13
N GLU A 164 -16.50 -6.56 10.19
CA GLU A 164 -17.82 -7.22 10.09
C GLU A 164 -17.68 -8.74 9.89
N ILE A 165 -16.73 -9.19 9.07
CA ILE A 165 -16.45 -10.62 8.84
C ILE A 165 -15.93 -11.26 10.13
N VAL A 166 -14.96 -10.64 10.80
CA VAL A 166 -14.40 -11.11 12.08
C VAL A 166 -15.50 -11.26 13.13
N HIS A 167 -16.31 -10.22 13.34
CA HIS A 167 -17.40 -10.25 14.33
C HIS A 167 -18.45 -11.32 13.98
N LYS A 168 -18.79 -11.44 12.68
CA LYS A 168 -19.73 -12.46 12.24
C LYS A 168 -19.18 -13.87 12.44
N PHE A 169 -17.91 -14.10 12.09
CA PHE A 169 -17.25 -15.40 12.29
C PHE A 169 -17.23 -15.77 13.76
N ASN A 170 -16.73 -14.88 14.63
CA ASN A 170 -16.61 -15.12 16.06
C ASN A 170 -17.97 -15.33 16.72
N SER A 171 -19.02 -14.63 16.26
CA SER A 171 -20.37 -14.82 16.75
C SER A 171 -20.98 -16.18 16.39
N VAL A 172 -20.60 -16.76 15.24
CA VAL A 172 -21.17 -18.04 14.75
C VAL A 172 -20.37 -19.23 15.24
N TYR A 173 -19.03 -19.11 15.24
CA TYR A 173 -18.13 -20.25 15.44
C TYR A 173 -17.32 -20.17 16.74
N GLY A 174 -17.38 -19.05 17.47
CA GLY A 174 -16.58 -18.81 18.68
C GLY A 174 -15.39 -17.88 18.42
N GLU A 175 -14.85 -17.29 19.50
CA GLU A 175 -13.74 -16.34 19.46
C GLU A 175 -12.47 -16.99 18.87
N THR A 176 -12.19 -16.71 17.61
CA THR A 176 -11.09 -17.30 16.84
C THR A 176 -10.26 -16.26 16.12
N LEU A 177 -10.94 -15.33 15.43
CA LEU A 177 -10.29 -14.28 14.60
C LEU A 177 -10.03 -13.03 15.42
N VAL A 178 -8.92 -12.35 15.11
CA VAL A 178 -8.52 -11.09 15.75
C VAL A 178 -9.15 -9.91 15.01
N ASP A 179 -9.75 -8.98 15.75
CA ASP A 179 -10.28 -7.72 15.21
C ASP A 179 -9.11 -6.73 15.00
N PRO A 180 -8.82 -6.29 13.76
CA PRO A 180 -7.69 -5.41 13.51
C PRO A 180 -8.02 -3.95 13.80
N ASP A 181 -7.06 -3.22 14.40
CA ASP A 181 -7.10 -1.77 14.48
C ASP A 181 -6.65 -1.12 13.17
N ILE A 182 -7.24 0.02 12.86
CA ILE A 182 -6.93 0.79 11.66
C ILE A 182 -5.92 1.88 12.02
N MET A 183 -4.82 1.97 11.28
CA MET A 183 -3.85 3.04 11.45
C MET A 183 -3.84 3.93 10.21
N LEU A 184 -4.28 5.17 10.36
CA LEU A 184 -4.20 6.19 9.31
C LEU A 184 -2.85 6.92 9.34
N PRO A 185 -2.38 7.48 8.21
CA PRO A 185 -1.21 8.34 8.17
C PRO A 185 -1.39 9.58 9.05
N GLN A 186 -0.32 9.99 9.73
CA GLN A 186 -0.37 11.10 10.72
C GLN A 186 -0.40 12.50 10.08
N ASN A 187 -0.20 12.62 8.76
CA ASN A 187 -0.06 13.91 8.09
C ASN A 187 -0.94 13.98 6.83
N ASP A 188 -1.87 14.94 6.80
CA ASP A 188 -2.81 15.18 5.70
C ASP A 188 -2.10 15.52 4.37
N ALA A 189 -0.95 16.21 4.42
CA ALA A 189 -0.13 16.51 3.24
C ALA A 189 0.42 15.25 2.55
N CYS A 190 0.50 14.11 3.28
CA CYS A 190 0.98 12.84 2.77
C CYS A 190 -0.12 11.99 2.12
N LEU A 191 -1.39 12.35 2.27
CA LEU A 191 -2.52 11.49 1.91
C LEU A 191 -2.73 11.37 0.40
N ARG A 192 -2.44 12.40 -0.40
CA ARG A 192 -2.67 12.37 -1.86
C ARG A 192 -1.76 13.33 -2.61
N LEU A 193 -0.59 12.89 -3.03
CA LEU A 193 0.19 13.66 -3.99
C LEU A 193 -0.51 13.67 -5.35
N PRO A 194 -0.72 14.86 -5.94
CA PRO A 194 -1.19 14.98 -7.33
C PRO A 194 -0.12 14.47 -8.30
N GLY A 195 -0.53 14.08 -9.49
CA GLY A 195 0.40 13.88 -10.61
C GLY A 195 1.13 15.19 -10.97
N ILE A 196 2.23 15.08 -11.69
CA ILE A 196 3.01 16.26 -12.11
C ILE A 196 2.19 17.25 -12.95
N ASP A 197 1.10 16.81 -13.55
CA ASP A 197 0.13 17.60 -14.32
C ASP A 197 -0.84 18.43 -13.48
N GLY A 198 -0.88 18.20 -12.16
CA GLY A 198 -1.77 18.90 -11.22
C GLY A 198 -3.26 18.61 -11.37
N LYS A 199 -3.65 17.72 -12.28
CA LYS A 199 -5.08 17.49 -12.63
C LYS A 199 -5.70 16.31 -11.90
N ALA A 200 -4.93 15.26 -11.66
CA ALA A 200 -5.42 14.02 -11.07
C ALA A 200 -4.41 13.48 -10.07
N LYS A 201 -4.86 12.49 -9.27
CA LYS A 201 -3.95 11.69 -8.44
C LYS A 201 -2.85 11.09 -9.33
N MET A 202 -1.65 10.99 -8.78
CA MET A 202 -0.53 10.29 -9.42
C MET A 202 -0.96 8.89 -9.86
N SER A 203 -0.81 8.58 -11.14
CA SER A 203 -1.24 7.31 -11.73
C SER A 203 -0.27 6.85 -12.80
N LYS A 204 0.10 5.57 -12.74
CA LYS A 204 0.98 4.92 -13.72
C LYS A 204 0.40 4.97 -15.14
N SER A 205 -0.92 4.80 -15.28
CA SER A 205 -1.62 4.81 -16.57
C SER A 205 -1.67 6.18 -17.22
N LEU A 206 -1.59 7.27 -16.43
CA LEU A 206 -1.56 8.64 -16.92
C LEU A 206 -0.15 9.14 -17.24
N GLY A 207 0.89 8.38 -16.88
CA GLY A 207 2.28 8.79 -17.10
C GLY A 207 2.72 10.04 -16.32
N ASN A 208 1.95 10.44 -15.30
CA ASN A 208 2.15 11.64 -14.49
C ASN A 208 2.89 11.39 -13.17
N CYS A 209 3.68 10.29 -13.10
CA CYS A 209 4.38 9.85 -11.89
C CYS A 209 5.87 10.21 -11.90
N ILE A 210 6.40 10.50 -10.71
CA ILE A 210 7.83 10.38 -10.41
C ILE A 210 8.03 9.03 -9.74
N TYR A 211 8.77 8.10 -10.37
CA TYR A 211 9.05 6.78 -9.82
C TYR A 211 10.23 6.83 -8.85
N LEU A 212 10.26 5.92 -7.88
CA LEU A 212 11.38 5.77 -6.96
C LEU A 212 12.67 5.36 -7.68
N SER A 213 12.52 4.69 -8.81
CA SER A 213 13.60 4.23 -9.69
C SER A 213 13.93 5.20 -10.83
N ASP A 214 13.37 6.42 -10.83
CA ASP A 214 13.73 7.42 -11.87
C ASP A 214 15.15 7.93 -11.67
N GLU A 215 15.88 8.07 -12.76
CA GLU A 215 17.21 8.65 -12.76
C GLU A 215 17.16 10.18 -12.48
N PRO A 216 18.25 10.79 -11.97
CA PRO A 216 18.28 12.21 -11.62
C PRO A 216 17.80 13.14 -12.71
N GLU A 217 18.18 12.90 -13.97
CA GLU A 217 17.78 13.73 -15.10
C GLU A 217 16.29 13.60 -15.44
N ASP A 218 15.69 12.41 -15.23
CA ASP A 218 14.26 12.21 -15.45
C ASP A 218 13.43 12.89 -14.38
N ILE A 219 13.86 12.82 -13.10
CA ILE A 219 13.24 13.58 -12.01
C ILE A 219 13.28 15.07 -12.32
N LYS A 220 14.44 15.59 -12.71
CA LYS A 220 14.60 17.00 -13.06
C LYS A 220 13.67 17.43 -14.19
N LYS A 221 13.57 16.65 -15.29
CA LYS A 221 12.64 16.92 -16.39
C LYS A 221 11.20 16.97 -15.90
N LYS A 222 10.79 15.98 -15.11
CA LYS A 222 9.44 15.88 -14.55
C LYS A 222 9.12 17.06 -13.63
N VAL A 223 10.03 17.43 -12.72
CA VAL A 223 9.86 18.58 -11.82
C VAL A 223 9.77 19.89 -12.60
N MET A 224 10.62 20.09 -13.60
CA MET A 224 10.57 21.31 -14.42
C MET A 224 9.29 21.42 -15.25
N SER A 225 8.65 20.31 -15.58
CA SER A 225 7.36 20.26 -16.29
C SER A 225 6.13 20.30 -15.37
N MET A 226 6.31 20.30 -14.03
CA MET A 226 5.18 20.32 -13.09
C MET A 226 4.28 21.53 -13.31
N TYR A 227 2.97 21.27 -13.13
CA TYR A 227 1.96 22.32 -13.12
C TYR A 227 2.18 23.27 -11.95
N THR A 228 2.05 24.55 -12.23
CA THR A 228 2.10 25.67 -11.29
C THR A 228 0.86 26.54 -11.45
N ASP A 229 0.87 27.74 -10.90
CA ASP A 229 -0.22 28.71 -11.09
C ASP A 229 -0.21 29.28 -12.52
N PRO A 230 -1.26 29.08 -13.33
CA PRO A 230 -1.32 29.62 -14.69
C PRO A 230 -1.45 31.15 -14.77
N ASP A 231 -1.89 31.78 -13.66
CA ASP A 231 -2.02 33.23 -13.58
C ASP A 231 -0.69 33.91 -13.20
N HIS A 232 0.30 33.14 -12.70
CA HIS A 232 1.63 33.62 -12.34
C HIS A 232 2.56 33.73 -13.58
N VAL A 233 2.30 34.72 -14.43
CA VAL A 233 2.98 34.88 -15.73
C VAL A 233 4.32 35.58 -15.58
N ARG A 234 4.41 36.59 -14.71
CA ARG A 234 5.63 37.35 -14.41
C ARG A 234 6.11 37.08 -13.01
N VAL A 235 7.42 37.24 -12.78
CA VAL A 235 8.03 37.02 -11.45
C VAL A 235 7.43 37.97 -10.41
N GLU A 236 7.04 39.17 -10.82
CA GLU A 236 6.48 40.20 -9.94
C GLU A 236 5.02 39.94 -9.57
N ASP A 237 4.32 39.11 -10.34
CA ASP A 237 2.91 38.82 -10.09
C ASP A 237 2.77 37.98 -8.78
N PRO A 238 1.72 38.24 -7.98
CA PRO A 238 1.38 37.38 -6.86
C PRO A 238 1.00 35.96 -7.35
N GLY A 239 1.61 34.93 -6.76
CA GLY A 239 1.30 33.53 -7.10
C GLY A 239 0.36 32.87 -6.11
N LYS A 240 -0.38 31.85 -6.56
CA LYS A 240 -1.27 31.01 -5.74
C LYS A 240 -0.54 29.72 -5.38
N ILE A 241 -0.60 29.33 -4.12
CA ILE A 241 -0.07 28.03 -3.66
C ILE A 241 -1.12 26.94 -3.67
N GLU A 242 -2.40 27.31 -3.63
CA GLU A 242 -3.54 26.41 -3.69
C GLU A 242 -3.57 25.73 -5.06
N CYS A 243 -3.67 24.39 -5.06
CA CYS A 243 -3.59 23.56 -6.27
C CYS A 243 -2.25 23.67 -7.05
N ASN A 244 -1.23 24.30 -6.48
CA ASN A 244 0.10 24.34 -7.05
C ASN A 244 0.88 23.06 -6.70
N THR A 245 1.11 22.22 -7.70
CA THR A 245 1.74 20.91 -7.53
C THR A 245 3.11 20.99 -6.86
N VAL A 246 3.90 22.00 -7.20
CA VAL A 246 5.27 22.18 -6.67
C VAL A 246 5.24 22.40 -5.16
N PHE A 247 4.33 23.25 -4.66
CA PHE A 247 4.20 23.49 -3.22
C PHE A 247 3.63 22.28 -2.48
N THR A 248 2.69 21.54 -3.10
CA THR A 248 2.18 20.28 -2.51
C THR A 248 3.32 19.25 -2.30
N TYR A 249 4.25 19.15 -3.25
CA TYR A 249 5.42 18.27 -3.09
C TYR A 249 6.41 18.82 -2.06
N LEU A 250 6.60 20.12 -1.98
CA LEU A 250 7.44 20.73 -0.94
C LEU A 250 6.86 20.48 0.46
N ASP A 251 5.53 20.56 0.64
CA ASP A 251 4.86 20.20 1.89
C ASP A 251 5.13 18.76 2.33
N ALA A 252 5.25 17.84 1.36
CA ALA A 252 5.47 16.41 1.64
C ALA A 252 6.94 16.04 1.89
N PHE A 253 7.88 16.78 1.29
CA PHE A 253 9.29 16.37 1.22
C PHE A 253 10.28 17.34 1.87
N SER A 254 9.98 18.65 1.89
CA SER A 254 10.97 19.61 2.39
C SER A 254 11.06 19.62 3.93
N THR A 255 12.26 19.89 4.42
CA THR A 255 12.57 20.08 5.82
C THR A 255 13.40 21.37 5.98
N GLU A 256 13.56 21.89 7.19
CA GLU A 256 14.41 23.05 7.46
C GLU A 256 15.87 22.82 7.03
N GLU A 257 16.36 21.59 7.13
CA GLU A 257 17.71 21.22 6.66
C GLU A 257 17.85 21.42 5.14
N HIS A 258 16.83 21.12 4.36
CA HIS A 258 16.83 21.36 2.92
C HIS A 258 16.90 22.84 2.60
N PHE A 259 16.23 23.71 3.38
CA PHE A 259 16.35 25.17 3.21
C PHE A 259 17.77 25.63 3.51
N ALA A 260 18.34 25.24 4.64
CA ALA A 260 19.72 25.57 4.99
C ALA A 260 20.74 25.13 3.91
N LYS A 261 20.51 23.95 3.31
CA LYS A 261 21.41 23.35 2.30
C LYS A 261 21.25 23.95 0.90
N PHE A 262 20.01 24.18 0.44
CA PHE A 262 19.74 24.45 -0.97
C PHE A 262 19.09 25.82 -1.24
N LEU A 263 18.52 26.47 -0.20
CA LEU A 263 17.82 27.74 -0.36
C LEU A 263 17.91 28.60 0.91
N PRO A 264 19.14 28.97 1.35
CA PRO A 264 19.38 29.64 2.64
C PRO A 264 18.78 31.05 2.78
N ASP A 265 18.22 31.60 1.70
CA ASP A 265 17.49 32.88 1.72
C ASP A 265 16.18 32.78 2.54
N TYR A 266 15.70 31.56 2.88
CA TYR A 266 14.48 31.30 3.62
C TYR A 266 14.74 30.31 4.74
N ALA A 267 14.16 30.58 5.91
CA ALA A 267 14.29 29.69 7.04
C ALA A 267 13.44 28.39 6.89
N ASN A 268 12.30 28.49 6.23
CA ASN A 268 11.34 27.40 6.09
C ASN A 268 10.38 27.58 4.91
N LEU A 269 9.50 26.60 4.72
CA LEU A 269 8.53 26.58 3.63
C LEU A 269 7.49 27.70 3.73
N ASP A 270 7.11 28.10 4.93
CA ASP A 270 6.11 29.17 5.13
C ASP A 270 6.63 30.52 4.64
N GLU A 271 7.90 30.83 4.87
CA GLU A 271 8.54 32.03 4.32
C GLU A 271 8.59 32.00 2.81
N LEU A 272 8.92 30.83 2.21
CA LEU A 272 8.93 30.66 0.75
C LEU A 272 7.53 30.86 0.16
N LYS A 273 6.50 30.27 0.79
CA LYS A 273 5.09 30.44 0.41
C LYS A 273 4.64 31.90 0.54
N ALA A 274 4.99 32.56 1.63
CA ALA A 274 4.65 33.98 1.84
C ALA A 274 5.28 34.87 0.75
N HIS A 275 6.53 34.59 0.37
CA HIS A 275 7.17 35.33 -0.72
C HIS A 275 6.50 35.08 -2.07
N TYR A 276 6.18 33.84 -2.41
CA TYR A 276 5.50 33.48 -3.65
C TYR A 276 4.12 34.17 -3.77
N LYS A 277 3.35 34.19 -2.69
CA LYS A 277 2.05 34.86 -2.62
C LYS A 277 2.15 36.40 -2.78
N ARG A 278 3.24 36.98 -2.34
CA ARG A 278 3.47 38.45 -2.42
C ARG A 278 3.92 38.91 -3.82
N GLY A 279 4.46 37.98 -4.62
CA GLY A 279 5.16 38.28 -5.86
C GLY A 279 6.66 38.52 -5.64
N GLY A 280 7.44 38.43 -6.71
CA GLY A 280 8.90 38.56 -6.71
C GLY A 280 9.65 37.22 -6.66
N LEU A 281 8.96 36.08 -6.72
CA LEU A 281 9.55 34.76 -6.72
C LEU A 281 9.03 33.92 -7.90
N GLY A 282 9.88 33.65 -8.88
CA GLY A 282 9.50 32.90 -10.08
C GLY A 282 9.46 31.38 -9.87
N ASP A 283 8.55 30.70 -10.57
CA ASP A 283 8.33 29.25 -10.55
C ASP A 283 9.61 28.43 -10.75
N VAL A 284 10.49 28.87 -11.63
CA VAL A 284 11.75 28.16 -11.94
C VAL A 284 12.64 28.04 -10.69
N LYS A 285 12.70 29.06 -9.82
CA LYS A 285 13.49 29.02 -8.58
C LYS A 285 12.88 27.98 -7.61
N VAL A 286 11.55 27.96 -7.47
CA VAL A 286 10.83 27.01 -6.61
C VAL A 286 10.97 25.59 -7.13
N LYS A 287 10.83 25.37 -8.45
CA LYS A 287 11.04 24.05 -9.10
C LYS A 287 12.47 23.54 -8.91
N LYS A 288 13.48 24.40 -9.05
CA LYS A 288 14.87 24.03 -8.80
C LYS A 288 15.09 23.60 -7.34
N PHE A 289 14.49 24.31 -6.39
CA PHE A 289 14.53 23.92 -4.99
C PHE A 289 13.87 22.57 -4.76
N LEU A 290 12.66 22.35 -5.27
CA LEU A 290 11.99 21.04 -5.19
C LEU A 290 12.83 19.92 -5.82
N ASN A 291 13.45 20.17 -6.98
CA ASN A 291 14.34 19.19 -7.59
C ASN A 291 15.48 18.79 -6.64
N ASN A 292 16.13 19.76 -6.01
CA ASN A 292 17.23 19.49 -5.08
C ASN A 292 16.76 18.69 -3.87
N VAL A 293 15.59 19.03 -3.31
CA VAL A 293 14.94 18.26 -2.22
C VAL A 293 14.66 16.82 -2.64
N LEU A 294 14.05 16.62 -3.81
CA LEU A 294 13.75 15.28 -4.30
C LEU A 294 15.00 14.47 -4.62
N GLN A 295 16.06 15.10 -5.16
CA GLN A 295 17.34 14.42 -5.38
C GLN A 295 17.93 13.94 -4.06
N ASP A 296 17.96 14.80 -3.03
CA ASP A 296 18.51 14.47 -1.71
C ASP A 296 17.74 13.31 -1.02
N VAL A 297 16.42 13.33 -1.11
CA VAL A 297 15.56 12.28 -0.52
C VAL A 297 15.65 10.96 -1.29
N LEU A 298 15.72 11.01 -2.62
CA LEU A 298 15.65 9.81 -3.46
C LEU A 298 17.03 9.18 -3.76
N GLU A 299 18.13 9.92 -3.63
CA GLU A 299 19.48 9.39 -3.86
C GLU A 299 19.77 8.14 -3.03
N PRO A 300 19.59 8.11 -1.70
CA PRO A 300 19.84 6.91 -0.91
C PRO A 300 18.93 5.73 -1.30
N ILE A 301 17.73 6.01 -1.81
CA ILE A 301 16.78 4.99 -2.29
C ILE A 301 17.30 4.40 -3.60
N ARG A 302 17.76 5.24 -4.56
CA ARG A 302 18.36 4.78 -5.82
C ARG A 302 19.61 3.94 -5.60
N GLU A 303 20.51 4.38 -4.71
CA GLU A 303 21.73 3.63 -4.40
C GLU A 303 21.42 2.23 -3.86
N ARG A 304 20.47 2.11 -2.92
CA ARG A 304 20.03 0.81 -2.41
C ARG A 304 19.34 -0.01 -3.50
N ARG A 305 18.55 0.63 -4.38
CA ARG A 305 17.92 -0.06 -5.49
C ARG A 305 18.96 -0.63 -6.46
N HIS A 306 19.96 0.15 -6.87
CA HIS A 306 21.06 -0.33 -7.73
C HIS A 306 21.86 -1.47 -7.08
N TYR A 307 22.05 -1.42 -5.77
CA TYR A 307 22.64 -2.52 -5.01
C TYR A 307 21.85 -3.82 -5.16
N TRP A 308 20.51 -3.77 -5.01
CA TRP A 308 19.65 -4.94 -5.10
C TRP A 308 19.42 -5.42 -6.54
N GLU A 309 19.39 -4.54 -7.51
CA GLU A 309 19.29 -4.88 -8.94
C GLU A 309 20.42 -5.80 -9.41
N GLN A 310 21.58 -5.71 -8.79
CA GLN A 310 22.72 -6.60 -9.06
C GLN A 310 22.62 -7.94 -8.31
N ARG A 311 21.56 -8.15 -7.49
CA ARG A 311 21.37 -9.29 -6.58
C ARG A 311 20.00 -9.92 -6.69
N ILE A 312 19.46 -9.98 -7.88
CA ILE A 312 18.10 -10.51 -8.11
C ILE A 312 17.89 -11.93 -7.53
N PRO A 313 18.86 -12.89 -7.64
CA PRO A 313 18.70 -14.18 -6.98
C PRO A 313 18.51 -14.08 -5.45
N GLU A 314 19.24 -13.17 -4.80
CA GLU A 314 19.12 -12.94 -3.35
C GLU A 314 17.74 -12.35 -2.99
N VAL A 315 17.22 -11.42 -3.81
CA VAL A 315 15.86 -10.87 -3.62
C VAL A 315 14.80 -11.98 -3.69
N TYR A 316 14.95 -12.94 -4.63
CA TYR A 316 14.04 -14.09 -4.70
C TYR A 316 14.16 -15.02 -3.49
N GLU A 317 15.37 -15.21 -2.94
CA GLU A 317 15.53 -16.01 -1.70
C GLU A 317 14.88 -15.31 -0.49
N ILE A 318 14.98 -13.98 -0.39
CA ILE A 318 14.25 -13.20 0.62
C ILE A 318 12.74 -13.42 0.51
N LEU A 319 12.19 -13.30 -0.70
CA LEU A 319 10.76 -13.53 -0.93
C LEU A 319 10.34 -14.97 -0.66
N ARG A 320 11.18 -15.95 -1.02
CA ARG A 320 10.92 -17.37 -0.76
C ARG A 320 10.89 -17.67 0.74
N ALA A 321 11.89 -17.19 1.47
CA ALA A 321 11.96 -17.38 2.92
C ALA A 321 10.77 -16.72 3.63
N GLY A 322 10.46 -15.47 3.25
CA GLY A 322 9.32 -14.75 3.81
C GLY A 322 7.98 -15.40 3.46
N SER A 323 7.82 -15.93 2.24
CA SER A 323 6.59 -16.64 1.85
C SER A 323 6.39 -17.92 2.64
N LYS A 324 7.48 -18.68 2.89
CA LYS A 324 7.41 -19.89 3.71
C LYS A 324 7.04 -19.58 5.17
N GLU A 325 7.57 -18.51 5.72
CA GLU A 325 7.22 -18.05 7.07
C GLU A 325 5.76 -17.59 7.14
N ALA A 326 5.32 -16.82 6.16
CA ALA A 326 3.94 -16.35 6.03
C ALA A 326 2.96 -17.54 5.87
N GLU A 327 3.31 -18.53 5.05
CA GLU A 327 2.52 -19.74 4.87
C GLU A 327 2.34 -20.50 6.20
N ALA A 328 3.40 -20.66 6.98
CA ALA A 328 3.33 -21.33 8.28
C ALA A 328 2.40 -20.60 9.27
N ALA A 329 2.45 -19.26 9.30
CA ALA A 329 1.57 -18.43 10.13
C ALA A 329 0.10 -18.54 9.70
N ALA A 330 -0.16 -18.47 8.40
CA ALA A 330 -1.51 -18.61 7.84
C ALA A 330 -2.08 -20.02 8.04
N ALA A 331 -1.24 -21.06 7.95
CA ALA A 331 -1.64 -22.44 8.20
C ALA A 331 -2.10 -22.65 9.65
N ALA A 332 -1.42 -22.04 10.62
CA ALA A 332 -1.83 -22.10 12.02
C ALA A 332 -3.20 -21.45 12.25
N THR A 333 -3.45 -20.29 11.64
CA THR A 333 -4.76 -19.62 11.73
C THR A 333 -5.85 -20.42 11.02
N LEU A 334 -5.55 -20.99 9.85
CA LEU A 334 -6.50 -21.82 9.11
C LEU A 334 -6.86 -23.10 9.89
N HIS A 335 -5.90 -23.68 10.61
CA HIS A 335 -6.17 -24.83 11.50
C HIS A 335 -7.22 -24.45 12.56
N ASP A 336 -7.03 -23.33 13.27
CA ASP A 336 -7.98 -22.89 14.29
C ASP A 336 -9.36 -22.54 13.69
N VAL A 337 -9.38 -21.96 12.49
CA VAL A 337 -10.64 -21.68 11.75
C VAL A 337 -11.38 -22.99 11.43
N ARG A 338 -10.67 -24.02 10.93
CA ARG A 338 -11.28 -25.32 10.62
C ARG A 338 -11.79 -26.01 11.89
N GLU A 339 -11.07 -25.91 12.99
CA GLU A 339 -11.48 -26.45 14.28
C GLU A 339 -12.77 -25.74 14.78
N ALA A 340 -12.79 -24.41 14.78
CA ALA A 340 -13.96 -23.62 15.16
C ALA A 340 -15.20 -23.94 14.30
N MET A 341 -14.99 -24.13 12.99
CA MET A 341 -16.06 -24.52 12.05
C MET A 341 -16.43 -26.01 12.13
N ARG A 342 -15.71 -26.82 12.90
CA ARG A 342 -15.88 -28.29 13.01
C ARG A 342 -15.75 -29.02 11.67
N ILE A 343 -14.80 -28.60 10.84
CA ILE A 343 -14.47 -29.24 9.55
C ILE A 343 -13.09 -29.87 9.55
N ASN A 344 -12.55 -30.11 10.74
CA ASN A 344 -11.27 -30.77 11.03
C ASN A 344 -11.46 -32.31 11.25
N TYR A 345 -12.20 -32.97 10.37
CA TYR A 345 -12.69 -34.32 10.50
C TYR A 345 -11.64 -35.36 10.91
N PHE A 346 -10.41 -35.27 10.39
CA PHE A 346 -9.34 -36.23 10.63
C PHE A 346 -8.47 -35.87 11.83
N ASP A 347 -8.63 -34.66 12.39
CA ASP A 347 -7.96 -34.20 13.62
C ASP A 347 -8.85 -34.40 14.86
N ASP A 348 -10.11 -34.82 14.67
CA ASP A 348 -11.08 -35.08 15.72
C ASP A 348 -11.20 -36.60 15.98
N GLU A 349 -10.36 -37.11 16.90
CA GLU A 349 -10.38 -38.53 17.28
C GLU A 349 -11.72 -38.95 17.89
N ALA A 350 -12.41 -38.09 18.60
CA ALA A 350 -13.71 -38.39 19.19
C ALA A 350 -14.76 -38.62 18.10
N LEU A 351 -14.76 -37.77 17.05
CA LEU A 351 -15.63 -37.95 15.91
C LEU A 351 -15.35 -39.23 15.14
N MET A 352 -14.07 -39.57 14.90
CA MET A 352 -13.68 -40.76 14.14
C MET A 352 -14.01 -42.07 14.88
N ASN A 353 -14.02 -42.05 16.20
CA ASN A 353 -14.31 -43.24 17.03
C ASN A 353 -15.77 -43.32 17.50
N GLN A 354 -16.63 -42.38 17.05
CA GLN A 354 -18.03 -42.34 17.45
C GLN A 354 -18.80 -43.46 16.77
N PRO A 355 -19.62 -44.26 17.53
CA PRO A 355 -20.49 -45.25 16.94
C PRO A 355 -21.50 -44.59 15.98
N TYR A 356 -21.77 -45.24 14.85
CA TYR A 356 -22.77 -44.74 13.92
C TYR A 356 -24.17 -44.82 14.55
N GLU A 357 -24.74 -43.65 14.84
CA GLU A 357 -26.14 -43.52 15.24
C GLU A 357 -26.98 -43.10 14.04
N LYS A 358 -27.99 -43.91 13.67
CA LYS A 358 -28.95 -43.50 12.63
C LYS A 358 -29.73 -42.29 13.14
N GLN A 359 -29.55 -41.18 12.47
CA GLN A 359 -30.45 -40.03 12.65
C GLN A 359 -31.82 -40.42 12.09
N HIS A 360 -32.84 -40.41 12.92
CA HIS A 360 -34.24 -40.66 12.55
C HIS A 360 -34.92 -39.34 12.19
#